data_33c03152e1cc4cc14c5c46ffdfa140d0
#
_entry.id   33c03152e1cc4cc14c5c46ffdfa140d0
#
_cell.length_a   1.000
_cell.length_b   1.000
_cell.length_c   1.000
_cell.angle_alpha   90.00
_cell.angle_beta   90.00
_cell.angle_gamma   90.00
#
_symmetry.space_group_name_H-M   'P 1'
#
loop_
_entity.id
_entity.type
_entity.pdbx_description
1 polymer ?
#
loop_
_entity_poly.entity_id
_entity_poly.type
_entity_poly.pdbx_seq_one_letter_code
_entity_poly.pdbx_strand_id
1 'polypeptide(L)'
;MSEQIPAEWGNFYLKDVSFVNLMMRRIYNVLIVANPYDAFMLEDDGRVEEKIYNEYMELGLRYPPTFTQVSTIEEASKVLNTVDIDLVICMPGNADNDAFDVARAVKAEFPDIHCVVLTPFSHGITKRIQNEDLSIFDYVFCWLGNTNLILSIIKLMEDKMNIDNDIHEVGVQMILLVEDSIRFYSSILPNLYSYILTQSQNFATEALTRHDASLRQRGRPKVVLARTYEEAWDIYQRYKDNCLGVISDVRFPINNVKEEASTATEGNISVAEKDPEAGLKLLRAIRKEDEYLPLIIESSESENREKAEAEGFHFVDKNSKKMSVDLRHLLEEHMGFGDFIFRNPETREEVMRIRSLKELQDNIFKIPRDSMLYHISRNHMSRWLSARAIFPVSSFLKGITWHKLQDVDMHRQIIFDAIVAYRRMRNVGVVALFDRRKFDRYAHFARIGDGSLG
;
A
#
# COMPACT_ATOMS: atom_id res chain seq x y z
N MET A 1 37.93 23.33 16.43
CA MET A 1 36.99 24.42 16.09
C MET A 1 35.63 23.76 15.94
N SER A 2 34.73 23.99 16.91
CA SER A 2 33.34 23.48 16.83
C SER A 2 32.64 24.29 15.75
N GLU A 3 32.40 23.66 14.59
CA GLU A 3 31.50 24.21 13.58
C GLU A 3 30.12 24.31 14.26
N GLN A 4 29.67 25.53 14.45
CA GLN A 4 28.36 25.83 15.01
C GLN A 4 27.33 25.32 14.00
N ILE A 5 26.41 24.48 14.49
CA ILE A 5 25.19 24.09 13.74
C ILE A 5 24.56 25.40 13.25
N PRO A 6 24.26 25.55 11.95
CA PRO A 6 23.62 26.77 11.42
C PRO A 6 22.39 27.09 12.26
N ALA A 7 22.19 28.35 12.62
CA ALA A 7 21.07 28.80 13.46
C ALA A 7 19.69 28.39 12.94
N GLU A 8 19.59 28.11 11.62
CA GLU A 8 18.41 27.55 10.94
C GLU A 8 18.05 26.15 11.42
N TRP A 9 18.97 25.40 12.04
CA TRP A 9 18.77 24.02 12.52
C TRP A 9 18.47 23.94 14.02
N GLY A 10 18.58 25.08 14.75
CA GLY A 10 18.38 25.12 16.20
C GLY A 10 16.92 25.00 16.66
N ASN A 11 15.97 25.17 15.77
CA ASN A 11 14.55 24.95 16.02
C ASN A 11 14.02 23.87 15.09
N PHE A 12 14.17 22.61 15.46
CA PHE A 12 13.52 21.49 14.77
C PHE A 12 12.00 21.62 14.87
N TYR A 13 11.40 22.21 13.84
CA TYR A 13 9.96 22.20 13.69
C TYR A 13 9.56 20.98 12.89
N LEU A 14 9.29 19.88 13.59
CA LEU A 14 8.59 18.76 12.98
C LEU A 14 7.13 19.18 12.80
N LYS A 15 6.65 19.16 11.57
CA LYS A 15 5.24 19.40 11.30
C LYS A 15 4.43 18.34 12.03
N ASP A 16 3.61 18.74 12.98
CA ASP A 16 2.68 17.81 13.62
C ASP A 16 1.67 17.33 12.56
N VAL A 17 1.41 16.03 12.55
CA VAL A 17 0.48 15.41 11.61
C VAL A 17 -0.61 14.70 12.39
N SER A 18 -1.84 15.02 12.05
CA SER A 18 -3.02 14.40 12.64
C SER A 18 -3.50 13.25 11.75
N PHE A 19 -3.57 12.05 12.32
CA PHE A 19 -4.13 10.90 11.63
C PHE A 19 -5.67 10.86 11.68
N VAL A 20 -6.31 11.84 12.29
CA VAL A 20 -7.77 11.89 12.45
C VAL A 20 -8.46 11.97 11.09
N ASN A 21 -7.90 12.77 10.18
CA ASN A 21 -8.45 13.01 8.84
C ASN A 21 -8.03 11.94 7.81
N LEU A 22 -7.35 10.87 8.22
CA LEU A 22 -6.99 9.77 7.33
C LEU A 22 -8.10 8.74 7.22
N MET A 23 -8.18 8.10 6.07
CA MET A 23 -9.18 7.07 5.79
C MET A 23 -10.61 7.56 6.10
N MET A 24 -10.94 8.76 5.62
CA MET A 24 -12.26 9.39 5.84
C MET A 24 -13.37 8.63 5.13
N ARG A 25 -13.09 8.09 3.96
CA ARG A 25 -14.02 7.28 3.18
C ARG A 25 -13.76 5.82 3.48
N ARG A 26 -14.76 5.14 4.03
CA ARG A 26 -14.70 3.73 4.39
C ARG A 26 -15.90 2.99 3.83
N ILE A 27 -15.72 1.70 3.67
CA ILE A 27 -16.78 0.81 3.25
C ILE A 27 -17.39 0.20 4.51
N TYR A 28 -18.62 0.61 4.83
CA TYR A 28 -19.42 0.11 5.94
C TYR A 28 -20.49 -0.87 5.48
N ASN A 29 -21.08 -0.63 4.29
CA ASN A 29 -22.16 -1.43 3.77
C ASN A 29 -21.82 -1.93 2.37
N VAL A 30 -21.79 -3.25 2.22
CA VAL A 30 -21.52 -3.93 0.96
C VAL A 30 -22.78 -4.62 0.48
N LEU A 31 -23.21 -4.33 -0.74
CA LEU A 31 -24.29 -5.04 -1.40
C LEU A 31 -23.69 -6.11 -2.34
N ILE A 32 -24.05 -7.37 -2.10
CA ILE A 32 -23.67 -8.49 -2.98
C ILE A 32 -24.89 -8.83 -3.83
N VAL A 33 -24.75 -8.73 -5.15
CA VAL A 33 -25.75 -9.15 -6.10
C VAL A 33 -25.30 -10.44 -6.75
N ALA A 34 -25.91 -11.56 -6.35
CA ALA A 34 -25.50 -12.91 -6.75
C ALA A 34 -26.73 -13.80 -6.91
N ASN A 35 -26.66 -14.78 -7.83
CA ASN A 35 -27.68 -15.81 -7.86
C ASN A 35 -27.62 -16.68 -6.59
N PRO A 36 -28.71 -17.43 -6.26
CA PRO A 36 -28.75 -18.21 -5.02
C PRO A 36 -27.63 -19.23 -4.84
N TYR A 37 -27.07 -19.76 -5.94
CA TYR A 37 -25.96 -20.72 -5.87
C TYR A 37 -24.63 -20.03 -5.50
N ASP A 38 -24.31 -18.92 -6.16
CA ASP A 38 -23.07 -18.17 -5.87
C ASP A 38 -23.15 -17.54 -4.48
N ALA A 39 -24.33 -17.11 -4.08
CA ALA A 39 -24.66 -16.66 -2.76
C ALA A 39 -24.34 -17.70 -1.69
N PHE A 40 -24.87 -18.90 -1.89
CA PHE A 40 -24.60 -20.05 -1.03
C PHE A 40 -23.10 -20.37 -0.93
N MET A 41 -22.38 -20.33 -2.05
CA MET A 41 -20.93 -20.54 -2.07
C MET A 41 -20.15 -19.51 -1.24
N LEU A 42 -20.62 -18.29 -1.18
CA LEU A 42 -19.99 -17.25 -0.33
C LEU A 42 -20.34 -17.41 1.15
N GLU A 43 -21.60 -17.73 1.48
CA GLU A 43 -22.07 -17.77 2.87
C GLU A 43 -21.82 -19.12 3.56
N ASP A 44 -22.24 -20.23 2.97
CA ASP A 44 -22.14 -21.53 3.63
C ASP A 44 -20.75 -22.15 3.51
N ASP A 45 -20.09 -22.01 2.36
CA ASP A 45 -18.76 -22.58 2.13
C ASP A 45 -17.66 -21.56 2.51
N GLY A 46 -17.88 -20.29 2.20
CA GLY A 46 -16.94 -19.19 2.45
C GLY A 46 -17.03 -18.60 3.84
N ARG A 47 -18.22 -18.58 4.47
CA ARG A 47 -18.51 -17.86 5.72
C ARG A 47 -17.92 -16.44 5.67
N VAL A 48 -18.17 -15.73 4.57
CA VAL A 48 -17.48 -14.48 4.25
C VAL A 48 -17.64 -13.46 5.37
N GLU A 49 -18.85 -13.25 5.86
CA GLU A 49 -19.12 -12.26 6.92
C GLU A 49 -18.40 -12.61 8.22
N GLU A 50 -18.47 -13.87 8.68
CA GLU A 50 -17.79 -14.32 9.90
C GLU A 50 -16.26 -14.18 9.78
N LYS A 51 -15.69 -14.59 8.64
CA LYS A 51 -14.25 -14.50 8.40
C LYS A 51 -13.78 -13.06 8.30
N ILE A 52 -14.49 -12.20 7.60
CA ILE A 52 -14.17 -10.77 7.53
C ILE A 52 -14.26 -10.14 8.92
N TYR A 53 -15.29 -10.45 9.70
CA TYR A 53 -15.39 -9.98 11.09
C TYR A 53 -14.18 -10.42 11.92
N ASN A 54 -13.80 -11.69 11.85
CA ASN A 54 -12.65 -12.22 12.59
C ASN A 54 -11.33 -11.57 12.15
N GLU A 55 -11.09 -11.40 10.85
CA GLU A 55 -9.92 -10.69 10.32
C GLU A 55 -9.87 -9.23 10.81
N TYR A 56 -11.00 -8.53 10.85
CA TYR A 56 -11.04 -7.18 11.40
C TYR A 56 -10.68 -7.15 12.89
N MET A 57 -11.12 -8.14 13.66
CA MET A 57 -10.79 -8.25 15.08
C MET A 57 -9.32 -8.61 15.30
N GLU A 58 -8.78 -9.58 14.56
CA GLU A 58 -7.38 -10.01 14.66
C GLU A 58 -6.42 -8.89 14.26
N LEU A 59 -6.73 -8.16 13.20
CA LEU A 59 -5.95 -7.02 12.72
C LEU A 59 -6.19 -5.73 13.52
N GLY A 60 -7.06 -5.74 14.53
CA GLY A 60 -7.41 -4.56 15.32
C GLY A 60 -8.05 -3.44 14.50
N LEU A 61 -8.68 -3.78 13.38
CA LEU A 61 -9.42 -2.85 12.54
C LEU A 61 -10.78 -2.53 13.18
N ARG A 62 -11.25 -1.30 12.98
CA ARG A 62 -12.56 -0.87 13.50
C ARG A 62 -13.60 -0.94 12.39
N TYR A 63 -14.84 -1.22 12.81
CA TYR A 63 -16.01 -1.18 11.96
C TYR A 63 -15.92 -2.18 10.80
N PRO A 64 -16.07 -3.49 11.08
CA PRO A 64 -16.22 -4.49 10.03
C PRO A 64 -17.46 -4.15 9.18
N PRO A 65 -17.38 -4.32 7.85
CA PRO A 65 -18.50 -4.02 6.97
C PRO A 65 -19.67 -4.99 7.20
N THR A 66 -20.88 -4.48 6.97
CA THR A 66 -22.11 -5.27 6.92
C THR A 66 -22.38 -5.70 5.49
N PHE A 67 -22.78 -6.94 5.28
CA PHE A 67 -23.10 -7.46 3.97
C PHE A 67 -24.60 -7.63 3.82
N THR A 68 -25.13 -7.11 2.72
CA THR A 68 -26.53 -7.34 2.30
C THR A 68 -26.50 -8.08 0.98
N GLN A 69 -27.27 -9.16 0.87
CA GLN A 69 -27.30 -10.01 -0.31
C GLN A 69 -28.66 -9.96 -0.96
N VAL A 70 -28.65 -9.86 -2.29
CA VAL A 70 -29.84 -9.87 -3.14
C VAL A 70 -29.60 -10.68 -4.41
N SER A 71 -30.67 -11.11 -5.05
CA SER A 71 -30.57 -11.96 -6.25
C SER A 71 -31.11 -11.32 -7.52
N THR A 72 -31.79 -10.17 -7.41
CA THR A 72 -32.41 -9.49 -8.56
C THR A 72 -32.06 -8.02 -8.61
N ILE A 73 -32.22 -7.41 -9.79
CA ILE A 73 -32.01 -5.97 -10.00
C ILE A 73 -33.00 -5.15 -9.16
N GLU A 74 -34.27 -5.61 -9.11
CA GLU A 74 -35.33 -4.93 -8.36
C GLU A 74 -35.05 -4.93 -6.85
N GLU A 75 -34.54 -6.04 -6.32
CA GLU A 75 -34.11 -6.11 -4.92
C GLU A 75 -32.91 -5.20 -4.66
N ALA A 76 -31.93 -5.18 -5.57
CA ALA A 76 -30.78 -4.31 -5.48
C ALA A 76 -31.18 -2.83 -5.46
N SER A 77 -32.03 -2.39 -6.40
CA SER A 77 -32.55 -1.01 -6.44
C SER A 77 -33.30 -0.66 -5.15
N LYS A 78 -34.11 -1.57 -4.61
CA LYS A 78 -34.82 -1.36 -3.35
C LYS A 78 -33.86 -1.15 -2.17
N VAL A 79 -32.81 -1.98 -2.07
CA VAL A 79 -31.78 -1.84 -1.01
C VAL A 79 -31.04 -0.52 -1.15
N LEU A 80 -30.58 -0.19 -2.36
CA LEU A 80 -29.86 1.05 -2.67
C LEU A 80 -30.68 2.31 -2.34
N ASN A 81 -31.99 2.26 -2.46
CA ASN A 81 -32.87 3.37 -2.09
C ASN A 81 -33.18 3.45 -0.58
N THR A 82 -32.85 2.43 0.21
CA THR A 82 -33.18 2.37 1.64
C THR A 82 -31.98 2.32 2.56
N VAL A 83 -30.83 1.86 2.07
CA VAL A 83 -29.56 1.71 2.79
C VAL A 83 -28.47 2.46 2.05
N ASP A 84 -27.64 3.18 2.78
CA ASP A 84 -26.47 3.84 2.25
C ASP A 84 -25.39 2.79 1.95
N ILE A 85 -25.30 2.35 0.69
CA ILE A 85 -24.35 1.32 0.22
C ILE A 85 -23.10 1.98 -0.31
N ASP A 86 -21.94 1.53 0.19
CA ASP A 86 -20.63 2.07 -0.20
C ASP A 86 -20.00 1.30 -1.36
N LEU A 87 -20.30 0.00 -1.49
CA LEU A 87 -19.73 -0.89 -2.49
C LEU A 87 -20.75 -1.92 -2.96
N VAL A 88 -20.88 -2.08 -4.26
CA VAL A 88 -21.66 -3.16 -4.89
C VAL A 88 -20.69 -4.19 -5.47
N ILE A 89 -20.86 -5.46 -5.10
CA ILE A 89 -20.15 -6.60 -5.65
C ILE A 89 -21.13 -7.39 -6.49
N CYS A 90 -20.94 -7.38 -7.82
CA CYS A 90 -21.77 -8.11 -8.75
C CYS A 90 -21.13 -9.46 -9.10
N MET A 91 -21.88 -10.55 -8.96
CA MET A 91 -21.45 -11.87 -9.40
C MET A 91 -22.23 -12.27 -10.66
N PRO A 92 -21.53 -12.67 -11.74
CA PRO A 92 -22.20 -13.06 -12.99
C PRO A 92 -23.05 -14.30 -12.77
N GLY A 93 -24.36 -14.17 -13.03
CA GLY A 93 -25.32 -15.27 -13.00
C GLY A 93 -25.53 -15.91 -14.37
N ASN A 94 -26.45 -16.87 -14.42
CA ASN A 94 -26.98 -17.40 -15.68
C ASN A 94 -27.90 -16.35 -16.34
N ALA A 95 -28.20 -16.52 -17.61
CA ALA A 95 -28.78 -15.59 -18.59
C ALA A 95 -29.85 -14.56 -18.15
N ASP A 96 -30.50 -14.73 -17.01
CA ASP A 96 -31.61 -13.86 -16.57
C ASP A 96 -31.19 -12.74 -15.58
N ASN A 97 -30.00 -12.80 -14.97
CA ASN A 97 -29.46 -11.77 -14.08
C ASN A 97 -27.93 -11.67 -14.28
N ASP A 98 -27.57 -10.99 -15.33
CA ASP A 98 -26.16 -10.80 -15.63
C ASP A 98 -25.54 -9.69 -14.77
N ALA A 99 -24.36 -9.93 -14.22
CA ALA A 99 -23.61 -8.95 -13.44
C ALA A 99 -23.43 -7.61 -14.19
N PHE A 100 -23.27 -7.68 -15.50
CA PHE A 100 -23.12 -6.48 -16.33
C PHE A 100 -24.41 -5.67 -16.46
N ASP A 101 -25.56 -6.37 -16.58
CA ASP A 101 -26.87 -5.70 -16.60
C ASP A 101 -27.21 -5.09 -15.24
N VAL A 102 -26.93 -5.81 -14.16
CA VAL A 102 -27.04 -5.29 -12.80
C VAL A 102 -26.22 -4.02 -12.61
N ALA A 103 -24.94 -4.08 -12.99
CA ALA A 103 -24.05 -2.93 -12.82
C ALA A 103 -24.50 -1.74 -13.69
N ARG A 104 -24.94 -1.96 -14.92
CA ARG A 104 -25.51 -0.92 -15.78
C ARG A 104 -26.75 -0.27 -15.15
N ALA A 105 -27.64 -1.07 -14.62
CA ALA A 105 -28.84 -0.58 -13.94
C ALA A 105 -28.47 0.22 -12.68
N VAL A 106 -27.56 -0.31 -11.85
CA VAL A 106 -27.07 0.36 -10.64
C VAL A 106 -26.41 1.69 -10.98
N LYS A 107 -25.48 1.70 -11.96
CA LYS A 107 -24.78 2.93 -12.36
C LYS A 107 -25.68 3.96 -13.04
N ALA A 108 -26.74 3.53 -13.72
CA ALA A 108 -27.71 4.44 -14.31
C ALA A 108 -28.51 5.22 -13.24
N GLU A 109 -28.83 4.59 -12.11
CA GLU A 109 -29.56 5.19 -11.01
C GLU A 109 -28.62 5.85 -9.96
N PHE A 110 -27.45 5.23 -9.71
CA PHE A 110 -26.45 5.67 -8.73
C PHE A 110 -25.05 5.76 -9.39
N PRO A 111 -24.75 6.82 -10.16
CA PRO A 111 -23.50 6.92 -10.95
C PRO A 111 -22.21 6.87 -10.12
N ASP A 112 -22.26 7.41 -8.91
CA ASP A 112 -21.08 7.57 -8.03
C ASP A 112 -20.79 6.33 -7.18
N ILE A 113 -21.70 5.33 -7.15
CA ILE A 113 -21.48 4.14 -6.33
C ILE A 113 -20.36 3.27 -6.90
N HIS A 114 -19.51 2.79 -6.02
CA HIS A 114 -18.45 1.87 -6.44
C HIS A 114 -19.02 0.49 -6.78
N CYS A 115 -18.60 -0.05 -7.93
CA CYS A 115 -19.07 -1.32 -8.42
C CYS A 115 -17.92 -2.19 -8.90
N VAL A 116 -17.83 -3.41 -8.39
CA VAL A 116 -16.85 -4.41 -8.80
C VAL A 116 -17.53 -5.70 -9.25
N VAL A 117 -16.88 -6.43 -10.16
CA VAL A 117 -17.30 -7.77 -10.54
C VAL A 117 -16.45 -8.79 -9.80
N LEU A 118 -17.11 -9.78 -9.20
CA LEU A 118 -16.47 -10.96 -8.64
C LEU A 118 -16.93 -12.19 -9.43
N THR A 119 -16.05 -12.77 -10.23
CA THR A 119 -16.40 -13.85 -11.15
C THR A 119 -15.74 -15.16 -10.74
N PRO A 120 -16.44 -16.31 -10.80
CA PRO A 120 -15.79 -17.60 -10.73
C PRO A 120 -14.89 -17.79 -11.96
N PHE A 121 -13.79 -18.51 -11.79
CA PHE A 121 -12.87 -18.77 -12.89
C PHE A 121 -13.50 -19.77 -13.89
N SER A 122 -14.02 -19.28 -14.99
CA SER A 122 -14.52 -20.12 -16.09
C SER A 122 -14.14 -19.55 -17.46
N HIS A 123 -13.88 -20.44 -18.43
CA HIS A 123 -13.57 -20.05 -19.81
C HIS A 123 -14.67 -19.22 -20.48
N GLY A 124 -15.94 -19.49 -20.15
CA GLY A 124 -17.07 -18.77 -20.71
C GLY A 124 -17.11 -17.32 -20.27
N ILE A 125 -16.82 -17.07 -19.00
CA ILE A 125 -16.79 -15.72 -18.41
C ILE A 125 -15.58 -14.94 -18.91
N THR A 126 -14.41 -15.57 -19.05
CA THR A 126 -13.22 -14.92 -19.59
C THR A 126 -13.48 -14.38 -21.01
N LYS A 127 -14.14 -15.18 -21.86
CA LYS A 127 -14.51 -14.76 -23.21
C LYS A 127 -15.51 -13.61 -23.21
N ARG A 128 -16.42 -13.59 -22.25
CA ARG A 128 -17.42 -12.54 -22.11
C ARG A 128 -16.80 -11.23 -21.62
N ILE A 129 -15.96 -11.28 -20.59
CA ILE A 129 -15.20 -10.13 -20.09
C ILE A 129 -14.39 -9.45 -21.20
N GLN A 130 -13.87 -10.22 -22.16
CA GLN A 130 -13.13 -9.69 -23.30
C GLN A 130 -13.98 -8.91 -24.31
N ASN A 131 -15.31 -9.12 -24.33
CA ASN A 131 -16.24 -8.52 -25.28
C ASN A 131 -17.18 -7.47 -24.66
N GLU A 132 -17.16 -7.29 -23.36
CA GLU A 132 -18.00 -6.33 -22.62
C GLU A 132 -17.27 -5.04 -22.29
N ASP A 133 -18.00 -3.95 -22.22
CA ASP A 133 -17.49 -2.69 -21.71
C ASP A 133 -17.28 -2.76 -20.19
N LEU A 134 -16.02 -2.82 -19.78
CA LEU A 134 -15.63 -2.88 -18.38
C LEU A 134 -15.50 -1.50 -17.72
N SER A 135 -15.71 -0.42 -18.44
CA SER A 135 -15.54 0.96 -17.93
C SER A 135 -16.51 1.31 -16.81
N ILE A 136 -17.65 0.61 -16.74
CA ILE A 136 -18.65 0.76 -15.69
C ILE A 136 -18.21 0.20 -14.32
N PHE A 137 -17.19 -0.67 -14.30
CA PHE A 137 -16.67 -1.27 -13.08
C PHE A 137 -15.38 -0.59 -12.65
N ASP A 138 -15.22 -0.43 -11.35
CA ASP A 138 -13.93 -0.05 -10.77
C ASP A 138 -12.87 -1.12 -11.04
N TYR A 139 -13.21 -2.39 -10.74
CA TYR A 139 -12.36 -3.56 -11.00
C TYR A 139 -13.19 -4.82 -11.27
N VAL A 140 -12.53 -5.81 -11.87
CA VAL A 140 -13.05 -7.18 -12.02
C VAL A 140 -12.13 -8.11 -11.24
N PHE A 141 -12.67 -9.00 -10.41
CA PHE A 141 -11.90 -9.97 -9.63
C PHE A 141 -12.30 -11.40 -9.95
N CYS A 142 -11.36 -12.32 -9.76
CA CYS A 142 -11.57 -13.74 -9.91
C CYS A 142 -11.67 -14.41 -8.54
N TRP A 143 -12.81 -15.04 -8.23
CA TRP A 143 -12.98 -15.81 -7.02
C TRP A 143 -12.18 -17.12 -7.10
N LEU A 144 -11.19 -17.28 -6.23
CA LEU A 144 -10.30 -18.43 -6.15
C LEU A 144 -10.52 -19.25 -4.86
N GLY A 145 -11.69 -19.10 -4.21
CA GLY A 145 -11.98 -19.75 -2.93
C GLY A 145 -11.31 -19.12 -1.70
N ASN A 146 -10.72 -17.95 -1.84
CA ASN A 146 -10.04 -17.24 -0.75
C ASN A 146 -10.87 -16.04 -0.27
N THR A 147 -11.43 -16.12 0.93
CA THR A 147 -12.23 -15.05 1.54
C THR A 147 -11.44 -13.77 1.81
N ASN A 148 -10.11 -13.85 1.96
CA ASN A 148 -9.27 -12.66 2.10
C ASN A 148 -9.27 -11.79 0.82
N LEU A 149 -9.76 -12.32 -0.31
CA LEU A 149 -9.98 -11.52 -1.51
C LEU A 149 -11.04 -10.44 -1.27
N ILE A 150 -12.14 -10.76 -0.56
CA ILE A 150 -13.18 -9.77 -0.25
C ILE A 150 -12.61 -8.65 0.64
N LEU A 151 -11.82 -9.00 1.67
CA LEU A 151 -11.11 -8.00 2.47
C LEU A 151 -10.21 -7.12 1.59
N SER A 152 -9.50 -7.74 0.65
CA SER A 152 -8.59 -7.02 -0.25
C SER A 152 -9.33 -6.09 -1.21
N ILE A 153 -10.48 -6.50 -1.72
CA ILE A 153 -11.36 -5.66 -2.54
C ILE A 153 -11.79 -4.43 -1.75
N ILE A 154 -12.29 -4.63 -0.52
CA ILE A 154 -12.69 -3.53 0.36
C ILE A 154 -11.52 -2.57 0.60
N LYS A 155 -10.35 -3.11 0.95
CA LYS A 155 -9.16 -2.27 1.23
C LYS A 155 -8.61 -1.56 0.00
N LEU A 156 -8.66 -2.20 -1.18
CA LEU A 156 -8.25 -1.57 -2.44
C LEU A 156 -9.18 -0.40 -2.80
N MET A 157 -10.50 -0.58 -2.61
CA MET A 157 -11.46 0.49 -2.84
C MET A 157 -11.31 1.63 -1.84
N GLU A 158 -11.12 1.31 -0.54
CA GLU A 158 -10.81 2.32 0.48
C GLU A 158 -9.52 3.08 0.13
N ASP A 159 -8.47 2.40 -0.33
CA ASP A 159 -7.22 3.03 -0.74
C ASP A 159 -7.42 3.96 -1.93
N LYS A 160 -8.15 3.52 -2.96
CA LYS A 160 -8.50 4.33 -4.13
C LYS A 160 -9.25 5.61 -3.75
N MET A 161 -10.22 5.52 -2.83
CA MET A 161 -11.01 6.66 -2.38
C MET A 161 -10.26 7.68 -1.52
N ASN A 162 -9.22 7.24 -0.81
CA ASN A 162 -8.56 8.07 0.19
C ASN A 162 -7.15 8.53 -0.20
N ILE A 163 -6.54 7.98 -1.26
CA ILE A 163 -5.12 8.20 -1.54
C ILE A 163 -4.75 9.68 -1.71
N ASP A 164 -5.54 10.45 -2.45
CA ASP A 164 -5.29 11.88 -2.65
C ASP A 164 -5.30 12.64 -1.32
N ASN A 165 -6.34 12.41 -0.50
CA ASN A 165 -6.47 13.04 0.81
C ASN A 165 -5.33 12.64 1.74
N ASP A 166 -5.07 11.34 1.85
CA ASP A 166 -4.14 10.80 2.85
C ASP A 166 -2.68 11.16 2.52
N ILE A 167 -2.33 11.26 1.24
CA ILE A 167 -1.02 11.78 0.82
C ILE A 167 -0.91 13.28 1.13
N HIS A 168 -1.93 14.06 0.79
CA HIS A 168 -1.91 15.52 1.01
C HIS A 168 -1.85 15.88 2.50
N GLU A 169 -2.64 15.18 3.35
CA GLU A 169 -2.72 15.49 4.77
C GLU A 169 -1.42 15.20 5.53
N VAL A 170 -0.83 14.02 5.34
CA VAL A 170 0.31 13.59 6.15
C VAL A 170 1.46 12.95 5.37
N GLY A 171 1.33 12.75 4.08
CA GLY A 171 2.35 12.09 3.28
C GLY A 171 2.31 10.57 3.39
N VAL A 172 1.12 9.98 3.47
CA VAL A 172 0.95 8.51 3.43
C VAL A 172 1.63 7.95 2.19
N GLN A 173 2.24 6.80 2.32
CA GLN A 173 2.98 6.18 1.22
C GLN A 173 2.08 5.27 0.38
N MET A 174 2.47 5.05 -0.88
CA MET A 174 1.82 4.09 -1.76
C MET A 174 2.78 3.01 -2.25
N ILE A 175 2.22 1.85 -2.58
CA ILE A 175 2.84 0.79 -3.37
C ILE A 175 2.06 0.70 -4.67
N LEU A 176 2.74 0.89 -5.79
CA LEU A 176 2.13 0.74 -7.11
C LEU A 176 2.24 -0.73 -7.57
N LEU A 177 1.09 -1.36 -7.77
CA LEU A 177 0.97 -2.69 -8.36
C LEU A 177 0.50 -2.55 -9.81
N VAL A 178 1.29 -3.05 -10.77
CA VAL A 178 0.95 -3.00 -12.18
C VAL A 178 0.72 -4.42 -12.70
N GLU A 179 -0.54 -4.76 -12.93
CA GLU A 179 -0.96 -6.10 -13.33
C GLU A 179 -2.30 -6.02 -14.08
N ASP A 180 -2.36 -6.49 -15.30
CA ASP A 180 -3.58 -6.50 -16.12
C ASP A 180 -4.35 -7.82 -16.04
N SER A 181 -3.71 -8.89 -15.57
CA SER A 181 -4.34 -10.20 -15.44
C SER A 181 -5.20 -10.29 -14.19
N ILE A 182 -6.51 -10.36 -14.40
CA ILE A 182 -7.52 -10.50 -13.33
C ILE A 182 -7.17 -11.64 -12.37
N ARG A 183 -6.70 -12.77 -12.89
CA ARG A 183 -6.31 -13.93 -12.08
C ARG A 183 -5.12 -13.62 -11.18
N PHE A 184 -4.11 -12.96 -11.73
CA PHE A 184 -2.88 -12.71 -10.97
C PHE A 184 -3.10 -11.66 -9.89
N TYR A 185 -3.67 -10.48 -10.20
CA TYR A 185 -3.90 -9.51 -9.12
C TYR A 185 -4.91 -10.00 -8.09
N SER A 186 -5.92 -10.83 -8.46
CA SER A 186 -6.82 -11.45 -7.49
C SER A 186 -6.12 -12.44 -6.56
N SER A 187 -5.00 -13.04 -6.96
CA SER A 187 -4.21 -13.94 -6.12
C SER A 187 -3.15 -13.22 -5.27
N ILE A 188 -2.60 -12.12 -5.77
CA ILE A 188 -1.54 -11.35 -5.10
C ILE A 188 -2.10 -10.45 -3.99
N LEU A 189 -3.18 -9.73 -4.27
CA LEU A 189 -3.77 -8.74 -3.37
C LEU A 189 -4.09 -9.29 -1.98
N PRO A 190 -4.68 -10.50 -1.80
CA PRO A 190 -4.91 -11.05 -0.48
C PRO A 190 -3.65 -11.20 0.37
N ASN A 191 -2.57 -11.66 -0.23
CA ASN A 191 -1.29 -11.82 0.46
C ASN A 191 -0.64 -10.47 0.78
N LEU A 192 -0.71 -9.53 -0.17
CA LEU A 192 -0.15 -8.19 -0.02
C LEU A 192 -0.87 -7.41 1.09
N TYR A 193 -2.21 -7.38 1.08
CA TYR A 193 -2.98 -6.71 2.12
C TYR A 193 -2.86 -7.36 3.48
N SER A 194 -2.94 -8.69 3.57
CA SER A 194 -2.74 -9.40 4.83
C SER A 194 -1.38 -9.05 5.45
N TYR A 195 -0.33 -9.01 4.63
CA TYR A 195 1.00 -8.63 5.09
C TYR A 195 1.08 -7.16 5.53
N ILE A 196 0.62 -6.21 4.72
CA ILE A 196 0.65 -4.77 5.03
C ILE A 196 -0.14 -4.47 6.30
N LEU A 197 -1.34 -5.04 6.45
CA LEU A 197 -2.21 -4.82 7.60
C LEU A 197 -1.58 -5.39 8.88
N THR A 198 -1.01 -6.60 8.82
CA THR A 198 -0.31 -7.21 9.96
C THR A 198 0.91 -6.39 10.39
N GLN A 199 1.73 -5.94 9.44
CA GLN A 199 2.89 -5.11 9.76
C GLN A 199 2.47 -3.75 10.32
N SER A 200 1.43 -3.15 9.76
CA SER A 200 0.89 -1.88 10.27
C SER A 200 0.38 -1.99 11.70
N GLN A 201 -0.26 -3.12 12.05
CA GLN A 201 -0.67 -3.43 13.42
C GLN A 201 0.56 -3.59 14.33
N ASN A 202 1.58 -4.31 13.88
CA ASN A 202 2.82 -4.49 14.64
C ASN A 202 3.50 -3.13 14.92
N PHE A 203 3.60 -2.26 13.92
CA PHE A 203 4.17 -0.92 14.11
C PHE A 203 3.32 -0.04 15.03
N ALA A 204 2.01 -0.22 15.04
CA ALA A 204 1.11 0.49 15.93
C ALA A 204 1.27 0.10 17.40
N THR A 205 1.84 -1.07 17.70
CA THR A 205 2.10 -1.50 19.10
C THR A 205 3.07 -0.60 19.85
N GLU A 206 3.88 0.18 19.13
CA GLU A 206 4.75 1.20 19.75
C GLU A 206 3.99 2.44 20.25
N ALA A 207 2.72 2.60 19.90
CA ALA A 207 1.90 3.71 20.38
C ALA A 207 1.61 3.58 21.88
N LEU A 208 1.52 4.73 22.56
CA LEU A 208 1.29 4.78 24.00
C LEU A 208 -0.15 4.48 24.39
N THR A 209 -1.11 4.76 23.52
CA THR A 209 -2.53 4.50 23.73
C THR A 209 -3.13 3.64 22.64
N ARG A 210 -4.25 2.94 22.94
CA ARG A 210 -5.01 2.21 21.92
C ARG A 210 -5.59 3.13 20.85
N HIS A 211 -5.97 4.33 21.22
CA HIS A 211 -6.47 5.33 20.29
C HIS A 211 -5.39 5.72 19.28
N ASP A 212 -4.19 6.06 19.74
CA ASP A 212 -3.06 6.41 18.90
C ASP A 212 -2.61 5.23 18.01
N ALA A 213 -2.62 4.00 18.54
CA ALA A 213 -2.38 2.80 17.76
C ALA A 213 -3.36 2.65 16.59
N SER A 214 -4.66 2.82 16.88
CA SER A 214 -5.71 2.76 15.85
C SER A 214 -5.58 3.89 14.81
N LEU A 215 -5.17 5.09 15.23
CA LEU A 215 -4.93 6.19 14.30
C LEU A 215 -3.72 5.91 13.40
N ARG A 216 -2.63 5.38 13.95
CA ARG A 216 -1.43 5.01 13.17
C ARG A 216 -1.73 3.97 12.08
N GLN A 217 -2.61 3.01 12.35
CA GLN A 217 -3.01 2.04 11.32
C GLN A 217 -3.67 2.69 10.10
N ARG A 218 -4.28 3.87 10.24
CA ARG A 218 -4.81 4.65 9.09
C ARG A 218 -3.71 5.16 8.17
N GLY A 219 -2.52 5.40 8.72
CA GLY A 219 -1.33 5.85 7.98
C GLY A 219 -0.57 4.70 7.29
N ARG A 220 -1.13 3.51 7.20
CA ARG A 220 -0.51 2.41 6.46
C ARG A 220 -0.29 2.75 4.98
N PRO A 221 0.72 2.20 4.34
CA PRO A 221 0.88 2.34 2.90
C PRO A 221 -0.37 1.88 2.14
N LYS A 222 -0.75 2.66 1.12
CA LYS A 222 -1.86 2.36 0.21
C LYS A 222 -1.37 1.48 -0.94
N VAL A 223 -2.22 0.58 -1.40
CA VAL A 223 -1.97 -0.17 -2.64
C VAL A 223 -2.79 0.46 -3.75
N VAL A 224 -2.14 0.77 -4.86
CA VAL A 224 -2.80 1.26 -6.06
C VAL A 224 -2.54 0.29 -7.19
N LEU A 225 -3.62 -0.21 -7.79
CA LEU A 225 -3.56 -1.14 -8.91
C LEU A 225 -3.71 -0.39 -10.22
N ALA A 226 -2.76 -0.56 -11.13
CA ALA A 226 -2.81 -0.10 -12.51
C ALA A 226 -2.80 -1.29 -13.47
N ARG A 227 -3.45 -1.15 -14.62
CA ARG A 227 -3.62 -2.23 -15.61
C ARG A 227 -2.96 -1.93 -16.96
N THR A 228 -2.54 -0.69 -17.16
CA THR A 228 -1.86 -0.24 -18.38
C THR A 228 -0.62 0.58 -18.04
N TYR A 229 0.25 0.77 -19.02
CA TYR A 229 1.45 1.59 -18.88
C TYR A 229 1.12 3.04 -18.51
N GLU A 230 0.17 3.65 -19.22
CA GLU A 230 -0.22 5.04 -19.05
C GLU A 230 -0.84 5.26 -17.67
N GLU A 231 -1.75 4.38 -17.26
CA GLU A 231 -2.34 4.42 -15.91
C GLU A 231 -1.25 4.35 -14.83
N ALA A 232 -0.32 3.40 -14.97
CA ALA A 232 0.78 3.22 -14.02
C ALA A 232 1.72 4.44 -13.99
N TRP A 233 2.04 5.00 -15.17
CA TRP A 233 2.88 6.18 -15.28
C TRP A 233 2.23 7.42 -14.69
N ASP A 234 0.95 7.66 -14.98
CA ASP A 234 0.19 8.81 -14.45
C ASP A 234 0.08 8.73 -12.92
N ILE A 235 -0.21 7.54 -12.36
CA ILE A 235 -0.24 7.30 -10.91
C ILE A 235 1.15 7.57 -10.31
N TYR A 236 2.21 7.03 -10.92
CA TYR A 236 3.57 7.26 -10.46
C TYR A 236 3.92 8.74 -10.47
N GLN A 237 3.68 9.46 -11.58
CA GLN A 237 3.98 10.89 -11.66
C GLN A 237 3.21 11.71 -10.63
N ARG A 238 1.96 11.35 -10.36
CA ARG A 238 1.13 12.05 -9.37
C ARG A 238 1.64 11.85 -7.94
N TYR A 239 2.14 10.67 -7.60
CA TYR A 239 2.48 10.30 -6.22
C TYR A 239 3.94 9.88 -6.01
N LYS A 240 4.84 10.16 -6.93
CA LYS A 240 6.25 9.71 -6.90
C LYS A 240 6.98 10.06 -5.61
N ASP A 241 6.69 11.22 -5.03
CA ASP A 241 7.30 11.62 -3.76
C ASP A 241 6.87 10.77 -2.57
N ASN A 242 5.78 10.03 -2.71
CA ASN A 242 5.22 9.15 -1.68
C ASN A 242 5.20 7.68 -2.12
N CYS A 243 5.96 7.31 -3.14
CA CYS A 243 6.07 5.93 -3.60
C CYS A 243 7.09 5.16 -2.76
N LEU A 244 6.67 4.05 -2.14
CA LEU A 244 7.56 3.10 -1.44
C LEU A 244 8.26 2.15 -2.39
N GLY A 245 7.60 1.81 -3.48
CA GLY A 245 8.10 0.92 -4.50
C GLY A 245 7.04 0.51 -5.51
N VAL A 246 7.49 -0.14 -6.58
CA VAL A 246 6.64 -0.61 -7.67
C VAL A 246 6.81 -2.12 -7.84
N ILE A 247 5.68 -2.80 -7.96
CA ILE A 247 5.59 -4.22 -8.29
C ILE A 247 4.91 -4.30 -9.64
N SER A 248 5.58 -4.83 -10.66
CA SER A 248 5.09 -4.79 -12.03
C SER A 248 5.18 -6.14 -12.70
N ASP A 249 4.10 -6.55 -13.38
CA ASP A 249 4.20 -7.57 -14.41
C ASP A 249 5.11 -7.10 -15.56
N VAL A 250 5.56 -8.03 -16.39
CA VAL A 250 6.38 -7.73 -17.57
C VAL A 250 5.50 -7.35 -18.76
N ARG A 251 4.31 -7.98 -18.90
CA ARG A 251 3.46 -7.91 -20.08
C ARG A 251 2.10 -7.31 -19.79
N PHE A 252 1.86 -6.11 -20.24
CA PHE A 252 0.56 -5.46 -20.19
C PHE A 252 0.41 -4.47 -21.35
N PRO A 253 -0.81 -3.93 -21.59
CA PRO A 253 -1.05 -3.00 -22.68
C PRO A 253 -0.29 -1.70 -22.52
N ILE A 254 0.25 -1.21 -23.64
CA ILE A 254 0.68 0.19 -23.80
C ILE A 254 -0.32 0.81 -24.78
N ASN A 255 -1.18 1.71 -24.30
CA ASN A 255 -2.12 2.42 -25.14
C ASN A 255 -1.39 3.63 -25.72
N ASN A 256 -0.86 3.53 -26.93
CA ASN A 256 -0.34 4.68 -27.66
C ASN A 256 -1.51 5.58 -28.09
N VAL A 257 -1.92 6.50 -27.22
CA VAL A 257 -2.92 7.54 -27.51
C VAL A 257 -2.29 8.65 -28.33
N LYS A 258 -1.55 8.31 -29.39
CA LYS A 258 -1.08 9.28 -30.39
C LYS A 258 -0.92 8.58 -31.74
N GLU A 259 -2.02 8.10 -32.29
CA GLU A 259 -2.16 8.06 -33.74
C GLU A 259 -3.65 7.85 -34.07
N GLU A 260 -4.20 8.92 -34.72
CA GLU A 260 -5.39 8.90 -35.56
C GLU A 260 -6.77 8.93 -34.88
N ALA A 261 -7.14 10.13 -34.42
CA ALA A 261 -8.51 10.59 -34.57
C ALA A 261 -8.82 10.74 -36.09
N SER A 262 -8.93 9.64 -36.80
CA SER A 262 -9.58 9.61 -38.11
C SER A 262 -10.02 8.19 -38.44
N THR A 263 -11.34 8.06 -38.64
CA THR A 263 -12.09 6.85 -38.99
C THR A 263 -12.48 5.92 -37.83
N ALA A 264 -13.37 6.43 -36.94
CA ALA A 264 -14.24 5.57 -36.19
C ALA A 264 -15.21 4.88 -37.14
N THR A 265 -14.90 3.65 -37.54
CA THR A 265 -15.87 2.70 -38.03
C THR A 265 -16.30 1.84 -36.87
N GLU A 266 -17.59 1.88 -36.56
CA GLU A 266 -18.28 1.13 -35.51
C GLU A 266 -17.85 -0.33 -35.49
N GLY A 267 -17.44 -0.88 -34.33
CA GLY A 267 -17.56 -2.28 -34.03
C GLY A 267 -16.33 -3.14 -33.81
N ASN A 268 -15.17 -2.63 -33.45
CA ASN A 268 -14.08 -3.47 -32.91
C ASN A 268 -13.35 -2.75 -31.77
N ILE A 269 -13.67 -3.10 -30.52
CA ILE A 269 -12.76 -2.91 -29.40
C ILE A 269 -11.65 -3.93 -29.59
N SER A 270 -10.56 -3.52 -30.25
CA SER A 270 -9.36 -4.35 -30.32
C SER A 270 -8.88 -4.58 -28.88
N VAL A 271 -8.80 -5.83 -28.45
CA VAL A 271 -8.02 -6.21 -27.26
C VAL A 271 -6.65 -5.57 -27.45
N ALA A 272 -6.32 -4.57 -26.64
CA ALA A 272 -5.06 -3.85 -26.76
C ALA A 272 -3.93 -4.88 -26.70
N GLU A 273 -3.08 -4.89 -27.73
CA GLU A 273 -1.99 -5.85 -27.83
C GLU A 273 -1.02 -5.61 -26.66
N LYS A 274 -0.73 -6.67 -25.91
CA LYS A 274 0.19 -6.58 -24.76
C LYS A 274 1.62 -6.44 -25.26
N ASP A 275 2.29 -5.40 -24.82
CA ASP A 275 3.72 -5.24 -25.08
C ASP A 275 4.51 -6.22 -24.20
N PRO A 276 5.40 -7.04 -24.78
CA PRO A 276 6.13 -8.09 -24.06
C PRO A 276 7.17 -7.55 -23.07
N GLU A 277 7.49 -6.26 -23.11
CA GLU A 277 8.47 -5.62 -22.24
C GLU A 277 7.91 -4.34 -21.57
N ALA A 278 6.59 -4.19 -21.51
CA ALA A 278 5.96 -3.00 -20.94
C ALA A 278 6.44 -2.69 -19.53
N GLY A 279 6.53 -3.70 -18.67
CA GLY A 279 7.00 -3.57 -17.30
C GLY A 279 8.46 -3.13 -17.22
N LEU A 280 9.33 -3.73 -18.02
CA LEU A 280 10.74 -3.31 -18.06
C LEU A 280 10.88 -1.85 -18.57
N LYS A 281 10.10 -1.45 -19.59
CA LYS A 281 10.08 -0.07 -20.08
C LYS A 281 9.62 0.90 -19.01
N LEU A 282 8.55 0.56 -18.28
CA LEU A 282 8.02 1.36 -17.18
C LEU A 282 9.08 1.53 -16.07
N LEU A 283 9.65 0.42 -15.61
CA LEU A 283 10.62 0.47 -14.52
C LEU A 283 11.92 1.19 -14.91
N ARG A 284 12.36 1.08 -16.16
CA ARG A 284 13.48 1.90 -16.69
C ARG A 284 13.15 3.40 -16.67
N ALA A 285 11.93 3.77 -17.02
CA ALA A 285 11.50 5.17 -16.98
C ALA A 285 11.48 5.70 -15.53
N ILE A 286 10.93 4.91 -14.60
CA ILE A 286 10.91 5.25 -13.17
C ILE A 286 12.32 5.33 -12.59
N ARG A 287 13.22 4.39 -12.93
CA ARG A 287 14.62 4.36 -12.45
C ARG A 287 15.41 5.61 -12.85
N LYS A 288 15.07 6.25 -13.97
CA LYS A 288 15.70 7.51 -14.40
C LYS A 288 15.30 8.68 -13.51
N GLU A 289 14.12 8.65 -12.90
CA GLU A 289 13.64 9.70 -12.00
C GLU A 289 14.03 9.45 -10.54
N ASP A 290 13.97 8.19 -10.07
CA ASP A 290 14.41 7.76 -8.73
C ASP A 290 15.34 6.54 -8.84
N GLU A 291 16.65 6.81 -8.71
CA GLU A 291 17.70 5.80 -8.80
C GLU A 291 17.58 4.70 -7.75
N TYR A 292 17.00 5.01 -6.58
CA TYR A 292 16.98 4.12 -5.43
C TYR A 292 15.61 3.59 -5.05
N LEU A 293 14.58 3.87 -5.85
CA LEU A 293 13.24 3.31 -5.60
C LEU A 293 13.27 1.78 -5.76
N PRO A 294 12.71 1.01 -4.82
CA PRO A 294 12.54 -0.43 -4.98
C PRO A 294 11.63 -0.75 -6.16
N LEU A 295 12.16 -1.49 -7.11
CA LEU A 295 11.45 -1.91 -8.32
C LEU A 295 11.49 -3.42 -8.43
N ILE A 296 10.31 -4.05 -8.46
CA ILE A 296 10.13 -5.49 -8.49
C ILE A 296 9.43 -5.87 -9.79
N ILE A 297 9.99 -6.81 -10.52
CA ILE A 297 9.38 -7.47 -11.67
C ILE A 297 8.78 -8.80 -11.23
N GLU A 298 7.55 -9.03 -11.60
CA GLU A 298 6.88 -10.32 -11.49
C GLU A 298 6.70 -10.94 -12.87
N SER A 299 7.05 -12.20 -13.04
CA SER A 299 6.83 -12.90 -14.32
C SER A 299 6.63 -14.40 -14.12
N SER A 300 5.84 -15.00 -15.00
CA SER A 300 5.74 -16.46 -15.13
C SER A 300 6.85 -17.05 -16.00
N GLU A 301 7.63 -16.21 -16.66
CA GLU A 301 8.73 -16.62 -17.56
C GLU A 301 10.06 -16.40 -16.87
N SER A 302 10.79 -17.51 -16.65
CA SER A 302 12.08 -17.48 -15.95
C SER A 302 13.17 -16.69 -16.69
N GLU A 303 13.05 -16.57 -18.02
CA GLU A 303 13.98 -15.79 -18.85
C GLU A 303 13.99 -14.30 -18.51
N ASN A 304 12.88 -13.78 -17.97
CA ASN A 304 12.78 -12.40 -17.55
C ASN A 304 13.57 -12.10 -16.28
N ARG A 305 13.98 -13.14 -15.52
CA ARG A 305 14.83 -12.98 -14.34
C ARG A 305 16.17 -12.36 -14.70
N GLU A 306 16.87 -12.95 -15.69
CA GLU A 306 18.21 -12.47 -16.09
C GLU A 306 18.14 -11.02 -16.59
N LYS A 307 17.08 -10.68 -17.34
CA LYS A 307 16.87 -9.31 -17.82
C LYS A 307 16.64 -8.32 -16.67
N ALA A 308 15.77 -8.68 -15.72
CA ALA A 308 15.46 -7.85 -14.56
C ALA A 308 16.69 -7.62 -13.67
N GLU A 309 17.40 -8.69 -13.32
CA GLU A 309 18.58 -8.64 -12.45
C GLU A 309 19.74 -7.87 -13.10
N ALA A 310 19.94 -8.00 -14.42
CA ALA A 310 20.94 -7.23 -15.17
C ALA A 310 20.69 -5.71 -15.14
N GLU A 311 19.42 -5.31 -14.98
CA GLU A 311 19.00 -3.90 -14.84
C GLU A 311 18.88 -3.43 -13.39
N GLY A 312 19.20 -4.32 -12.43
CA GLY A 312 19.14 -4.02 -11.01
C GLY A 312 17.72 -3.99 -10.44
N PHE A 313 16.77 -4.67 -11.11
CA PHE A 313 15.43 -4.91 -10.59
C PHE A 313 15.36 -6.20 -9.80
N HIS A 314 14.49 -6.25 -8.80
CA HIS A 314 14.21 -7.49 -8.08
C HIS A 314 13.22 -8.33 -8.88
N PHE A 315 13.32 -9.65 -8.75
CA PHE A 315 12.49 -10.57 -9.53
C PHE A 315 11.69 -11.52 -8.63
N VAL A 316 10.43 -11.71 -8.96
CA VAL A 316 9.52 -12.71 -8.34
C VAL A 316 8.95 -13.62 -9.42
N ASP A 317 9.07 -14.92 -9.23
CA ASP A 317 8.48 -15.92 -10.12
C ASP A 317 7.02 -16.19 -9.73
N LYS A 318 6.08 -15.82 -10.62
CA LYS A 318 4.64 -16.02 -10.45
C LYS A 318 4.22 -17.49 -10.34
N ASN A 319 5.01 -18.41 -10.88
CA ASN A 319 4.76 -19.86 -10.85
C ASN A 319 5.36 -20.52 -9.59
N SER A 320 6.17 -19.80 -8.82
CA SER A 320 6.79 -20.34 -7.63
C SER A 320 5.76 -20.57 -6.52
N LYS A 321 5.81 -21.75 -5.89
CA LYS A 321 5.03 -22.02 -4.65
C LYS A 321 5.43 -21.10 -3.50
N LYS A 322 6.59 -20.44 -3.60
CA LYS A 322 7.13 -19.51 -2.61
C LYS A 322 6.88 -18.04 -2.99
N MET A 323 6.15 -17.76 -4.07
CA MET A 323 5.91 -16.40 -4.57
C MET A 323 5.55 -15.42 -3.45
N SER A 324 4.58 -15.76 -2.60
CA SER A 324 4.15 -14.90 -1.49
C SER A 324 5.24 -14.70 -0.44
N VAL A 325 6.11 -15.68 -0.23
CA VAL A 325 7.25 -15.59 0.70
C VAL A 325 8.33 -14.70 0.12
N ASP A 326 8.65 -14.89 -1.16
CA ASP A 326 9.67 -14.12 -1.87
C ASP A 326 9.24 -12.64 -1.96
N LEU A 327 7.98 -12.38 -2.30
CA LEU A 327 7.44 -11.02 -2.31
C LEU A 327 7.51 -10.36 -0.92
N ARG A 328 7.10 -11.09 0.13
CA ARG A 328 7.20 -10.59 1.51
C ARG A 328 8.63 -10.23 1.87
N HIS A 329 9.58 -11.08 1.53
CA HIS A 329 11.00 -10.83 1.79
C HIS A 329 11.48 -9.53 1.12
N LEU A 330 11.08 -9.29 -0.14
CA LEU A 330 11.42 -8.06 -0.86
C LEU A 330 10.77 -6.82 -0.22
N LEU A 331 9.53 -6.93 0.24
CA LEU A 331 8.88 -5.84 0.98
C LEU A 331 9.60 -5.53 2.30
N GLU A 332 10.03 -6.56 3.03
CA GLU A 332 10.79 -6.41 4.27
C GLU A 332 12.15 -5.75 4.03
N GLU A 333 12.90 -6.22 3.05
CA GLU A 333 14.28 -5.79 2.83
C GLU A 333 14.36 -4.42 2.13
N HIS A 334 13.47 -4.14 1.19
CA HIS A 334 13.63 -2.97 0.30
C HIS A 334 12.57 -1.88 0.51
N MET A 335 11.34 -2.22 0.90
CA MET A 335 10.26 -1.23 1.09
C MET A 335 10.09 -0.78 2.55
N GLY A 336 10.98 -1.19 3.45
CA GLY A 336 11.02 -0.70 4.81
C GLY A 336 10.07 -1.38 5.79
N PHE A 337 9.45 -2.50 5.43
CA PHE A 337 8.55 -3.22 6.34
C PHE A 337 9.29 -4.10 7.37
N GLY A 338 10.51 -4.55 7.06
CA GLY A 338 11.33 -5.32 7.99
C GLY A 338 12.16 -4.46 8.93
N ASP A 339 13.10 -5.10 9.65
CA ASP A 339 14.12 -4.42 10.43
C ASP A 339 14.99 -3.53 9.55
N PHE A 340 15.47 -2.41 10.06
CA PHE A 340 16.46 -1.63 9.34
C PHE A 340 17.83 -2.25 9.52
N ILE A 341 18.41 -2.72 8.43
CA ILE A 341 19.72 -3.37 8.42
C ILE A 341 20.75 -2.41 7.87
N PHE A 342 21.63 -1.91 8.74
CA PHE A 342 22.81 -1.21 8.33
C PHE A 342 23.81 -2.20 7.74
N ARG A 343 24.26 -1.95 6.51
CA ARG A 343 25.19 -2.80 5.78
C ARG A 343 26.50 -2.10 5.48
N ASN A 344 27.57 -2.84 5.41
CA ASN A 344 28.82 -2.36 4.84
C ASN A 344 28.57 -2.12 3.32
N PRO A 345 28.91 -0.94 2.76
CA PRO A 345 28.65 -0.64 1.35
C PRO A 345 29.45 -1.51 0.37
N GLU A 346 30.63 -2.00 0.78
CA GLU A 346 31.53 -2.80 -0.06
C GLU A 346 31.20 -4.30 0.03
N THR A 347 31.15 -4.85 1.25
CA THR A 347 30.95 -6.30 1.46
C THR A 347 29.49 -6.71 1.49
N ARG A 348 28.55 -5.75 1.64
CA ARG A 348 27.11 -5.96 1.85
C ARG A 348 26.76 -6.70 3.13
N GLU A 349 27.71 -7.00 3.98
CA GLU A 349 27.48 -7.66 5.26
C GLU A 349 26.70 -6.78 6.22
N GLU A 350 25.90 -7.42 7.05
CA GLU A 350 25.15 -6.77 8.12
C GLU A 350 26.12 -6.22 9.18
N VAL A 351 26.02 -4.94 9.46
CA VAL A 351 26.81 -4.26 10.49
C VAL A 351 25.98 -4.07 11.77
N MET A 352 24.72 -3.70 11.59
CA MET A 352 23.81 -3.47 12.72
C MET A 352 22.36 -3.61 12.25
N ARG A 353 21.53 -4.18 13.12
CA ARG A 353 20.10 -4.37 12.90
C ARG A 353 19.30 -3.52 13.91
N ILE A 354 18.34 -2.76 13.41
CA ILE A 354 17.48 -1.86 14.19
C ILE A 354 16.02 -2.26 13.96
N ARG A 355 15.30 -2.54 15.04
CA ARG A 355 13.90 -3.00 15.00
C ARG A 355 12.89 -1.91 15.30
N SER A 356 13.31 -0.86 16.01
CA SER A 356 12.42 0.19 16.49
C SER A 356 13.07 1.56 16.44
N LEU A 357 12.24 2.60 16.48
CA LEU A 357 12.72 3.98 16.57
C LEU A 357 13.58 4.22 17.83
N LYS A 358 13.27 3.52 18.92
CA LYS A 358 14.07 3.59 20.15
C LYS A 358 15.45 2.99 19.94
N GLU A 359 15.55 1.79 19.34
CA GLU A 359 16.84 1.17 19.04
C GLU A 359 17.69 2.03 18.10
N LEU A 360 17.07 2.71 17.12
CA LEU A 360 17.76 3.65 16.25
C LEU A 360 18.36 4.80 17.07
N GLN A 361 17.56 5.42 17.96
CA GLN A 361 18.02 6.48 18.82
C GLN A 361 19.18 6.05 19.71
N ASP A 362 19.10 4.86 20.33
CA ASP A 362 20.07 4.37 21.31
C ASP A 362 21.42 3.96 20.64
N ASN A 363 21.42 3.69 19.34
CA ASN A 363 22.56 3.15 18.62
C ASN A 363 23.09 4.04 17.48
N ILE A 364 22.48 5.18 17.19
CA ILE A 364 22.81 6.01 16.02
C ILE A 364 24.30 6.42 15.97
N PHE A 365 24.90 6.69 17.13
CA PHE A 365 26.31 7.07 17.24
C PHE A 365 27.30 5.90 17.11
N LYS A 366 26.81 4.65 17.17
CA LYS A 366 27.63 3.43 17.04
C LYS A 366 27.70 2.92 15.61
N ILE A 367 26.86 3.45 14.72
CA ILE A 367 26.80 3.02 13.31
C ILE A 367 28.06 3.46 12.61
N PRO A 368 28.77 2.57 11.88
CA PRO A 368 29.98 2.92 11.11
C PRO A 368 29.69 4.04 10.09
N ARG A 369 30.71 4.89 9.88
CA ARG A 369 30.64 6.04 8.99
C ARG A 369 30.10 5.69 7.60
N ASP A 370 30.75 4.71 6.96
CA ASP A 370 30.46 4.38 5.57
C ASP A 370 29.08 3.76 5.39
N SER A 371 28.65 2.96 6.37
CA SER A 371 27.28 2.43 6.43
C SER A 371 26.24 3.54 6.59
N MET A 372 26.50 4.53 7.48
CA MET A 372 25.60 5.66 7.66
C MET A 372 25.45 6.46 6.37
N LEU A 373 26.53 6.83 5.72
CA LEU A 373 26.53 7.58 4.46
C LEU A 373 25.81 6.81 3.34
N TYR A 374 26.08 5.49 3.24
CA TYR A 374 25.44 4.62 2.27
C TYR A 374 23.91 4.65 2.39
N HIS A 375 23.36 4.54 3.60
CA HIS A 375 21.93 4.46 3.80
C HIS A 375 21.23 5.82 3.71
N ILE A 376 21.88 6.89 4.18
CA ILE A 376 21.32 8.24 4.13
C ILE A 376 21.22 8.73 2.69
N SER A 377 22.30 8.56 1.88
CA SER A 377 22.34 9.04 0.50
C SER A 377 21.27 8.38 -0.41
N ARG A 378 20.73 7.24 0.00
CA ARG A 378 19.74 6.45 -0.75
C ARG A 378 18.33 6.51 -0.19
N ASN A 379 18.08 7.41 0.75
CA ASN A 379 16.79 7.57 1.44
C ASN A 379 16.24 6.27 2.10
N HIS A 380 17.11 5.30 2.41
CA HIS A 380 16.68 4.05 3.02
C HIS A 380 16.02 4.29 4.39
N MET A 381 16.57 5.19 5.19
CA MET A 381 16.05 5.49 6.53
C MET A 381 14.70 6.21 6.47
N SER A 382 14.55 7.21 5.60
CA SER A 382 13.26 7.90 5.44
C SER A 382 12.17 6.95 4.93
N ARG A 383 12.49 6.03 4.02
CA ARG A 383 11.56 5.00 3.54
C ARG A 383 11.13 4.05 4.67
N TRP A 384 12.07 3.57 5.48
CA TRP A 384 11.80 2.72 6.64
C TRP A 384 10.89 3.41 7.68
N LEU A 385 11.11 4.69 7.94
CA LEU A 385 10.27 5.50 8.82
C LEU A 385 8.87 5.73 8.22
N SER A 386 8.79 5.98 6.93
CA SER A 386 7.52 6.19 6.22
C SER A 386 6.64 4.94 6.26
N ALA A 387 7.21 3.75 6.05
CA ALA A 387 6.49 2.47 6.13
C ALA A 387 5.86 2.26 7.52
N ARG A 388 6.45 2.85 8.57
CA ARG A 388 5.98 2.82 9.98
C ARG A 388 5.07 3.98 10.36
N ALA A 389 4.61 4.77 9.38
CA ALA A 389 3.81 5.98 9.61
C ALA A 389 4.49 7.00 10.57
N ILE A 390 5.82 7.09 10.53
CA ILE A 390 6.60 8.09 11.28
C ILE A 390 6.91 9.25 10.33
N PHE A 391 5.85 9.82 9.73
CA PHE A 391 5.93 10.81 8.65
C PHE A 391 6.67 12.10 9.04
N PRO A 392 6.51 12.69 10.26
CA PRO A 392 7.23 13.91 10.60
C PRO A 392 8.74 13.77 10.50
N VAL A 393 9.29 12.66 11.01
CA VAL A 393 10.73 12.40 10.94
C VAL A 393 11.16 12.03 9.52
N SER A 394 10.38 11.18 8.86
CA SER A 394 10.67 10.76 7.49
C SER A 394 10.74 11.92 6.51
N SER A 395 9.72 12.78 6.52
CA SER A 395 9.65 13.98 5.64
C SER A 395 10.78 14.95 5.94
N PHE A 396 11.12 15.16 7.22
CA PHE A 396 12.24 15.98 7.62
C PHE A 396 13.55 15.44 7.05
N LEU A 397 13.85 14.13 7.25
CA LEU A 397 15.09 13.53 6.75
C LEU A 397 15.17 13.52 5.23
N LYS A 398 14.04 13.30 4.53
CA LYS A 398 13.97 13.35 3.06
C LYS A 398 14.29 14.74 2.51
N GLY A 399 13.93 15.80 3.24
CA GLY A 399 14.19 17.19 2.84
C GLY A 399 15.65 17.64 3.00
N ILE A 400 16.50 16.85 3.68
CA ILE A 400 17.90 17.22 3.94
C ILE A 400 18.78 16.93 2.74
N THR A 401 19.59 17.92 2.36
CA THR A 401 20.61 17.77 1.34
C THR A 401 21.91 17.24 1.96
N TRP A 402 21.93 15.94 2.23
CA TRP A 402 23.00 15.28 2.99
C TRP A 402 24.42 15.51 2.45
N HIS A 403 24.60 15.58 1.12
CA HIS A 403 25.91 15.78 0.51
C HIS A 403 26.53 17.15 0.78
N LYS A 404 25.75 18.12 1.26
CA LYS A 404 26.24 19.43 1.69
C LYS A 404 26.82 19.40 3.12
N LEU A 405 26.52 18.36 3.87
CA LEU A 405 26.99 18.17 5.24
C LEU A 405 28.17 17.20 5.21
N GLN A 406 29.37 17.69 5.46
CA GLN A 406 30.60 16.89 5.36
C GLN A 406 30.85 16.00 6.58
N ASP A 407 30.29 16.35 7.73
CA ASP A 407 30.50 15.63 8.99
C ASP A 407 29.40 14.59 9.26
N VAL A 408 29.79 13.35 9.39
CA VAL A 408 28.89 12.23 9.71
C VAL A 408 28.34 12.31 11.14
N ASP A 409 29.09 12.87 12.08
CA ASP A 409 28.61 13.05 13.44
C ASP A 409 27.50 14.10 13.49
N MET A 410 27.56 15.11 12.62
CA MET A 410 26.44 16.02 12.39
C MET A 410 25.21 15.29 11.84
N HIS A 411 25.36 14.36 10.88
CA HIS A 411 24.25 13.54 10.38
C HIS A 411 23.60 12.73 11.51
N ARG A 412 24.42 12.09 12.36
CA ARG A 412 23.94 11.31 13.52
C ARG A 412 23.18 12.20 14.50
N GLN A 413 23.71 13.38 14.79
CA GLN A 413 23.09 14.33 15.72
C GLN A 413 21.75 14.82 15.19
N ILE A 414 21.65 15.20 13.91
CA ILE A 414 20.41 15.65 13.29
C ILE A 414 19.34 14.56 13.38
N ILE A 415 19.69 13.31 13.07
CA ILE A 415 18.73 12.18 13.13
C ILE A 415 18.31 11.93 14.59
N PHE A 416 19.27 11.94 15.52
CA PHE A 416 18.99 11.78 16.94
C PHE A 416 18.02 12.85 17.44
N ASP A 417 18.29 14.11 17.15
CA ASP A 417 17.46 15.25 17.60
C ASP A 417 16.06 15.22 17.00
N ALA A 418 15.94 14.84 15.72
CA ALA A 418 14.65 14.66 15.07
C ALA A 418 13.82 13.54 15.75
N ILE A 419 14.46 12.42 16.11
CA ILE A 419 13.80 11.33 16.83
C ILE A 419 13.38 11.78 18.23
N VAL A 420 14.24 12.48 18.96
CA VAL A 420 13.94 13.02 20.30
C VAL A 420 12.76 14.00 20.23
N ALA A 421 12.79 14.94 19.28
CA ALA A 421 11.72 15.91 19.09
C ALA A 421 10.38 15.21 18.80
N TYR A 422 10.37 14.23 17.87
CA TYR A 422 9.18 13.45 17.55
C TYR A 422 8.62 12.70 18.76
N ARG A 423 9.49 12.04 19.53
CA ARG A 423 9.06 11.27 20.70
C ARG A 423 8.53 12.18 21.81
N ARG A 424 9.12 13.38 22.01
CA ARG A 424 8.60 14.39 22.94
C ARG A 424 7.23 14.89 22.52
N MET A 425 7.07 15.25 21.27
CA MET A 425 5.80 15.72 20.69
C MET A 425 4.67 14.70 20.91
N ARG A 426 4.95 13.40 20.70
CA ARG A 426 3.97 12.31 20.86
C ARG A 426 3.64 11.99 22.33
N ASN A 427 4.46 12.40 23.28
CA ASN A 427 4.25 12.15 24.71
C ASN A 427 3.52 13.29 25.44
N VAL A 428 3.35 14.44 24.81
CA VAL A 428 2.66 15.58 25.41
C VAL A 428 1.17 15.26 25.60
N GLY A 429 0.69 15.35 26.83
CA GLY A 429 -0.72 15.15 27.16
C GLY A 429 -1.23 13.71 27.11
N VAL A 430 -0.35 12.72 26.94
CA VAL A 430 -0.75 11.32 26.85
C VAL A 430 -0.82 10.69 28.24
N VAL A 431 -2.01 10.19 28.60
CA VAL A 431 -2.17 9.27 29.74
C VAL A 431 -1.79 7.86 29.26
N ALA A 432 -0.59 7.40 29.60
CA ALA A 432 -0.10 6.09 29.21
C ALA A 432 -0.90 4.97 29.87
N LEU A 433 -1.26 3.96 29.10
CA LEU A 433 -1.66 2.67 29.67
C LEU A 433 -0.40 2.01 30.24
N PHE A 434 -0.33 1.96 31.56
CA PHE A 434 0.82 1.43 32.28
C PHE A 434 0.85 -0.10 32.23
N ASP A 435 1.33 -0.67 31.12
CA ASP A 435 1.95 -1.98 31.17
C ASP A 435 3.47 -1.82 31.44
N ARG A 436 4.12 -2.87 31.91
CA ARG A 436 5.53 -2.84 32.31
C ARG A 436 6.46 -2.32 31.19
N ARG A 437 6.22 -2.72 29.95
CA ARG A 437 7.02 -2.29 28.80
C ARG A 437 6.85 -0.80 28.46
N LYS A 438 5.64 -0.29 28.65
CA LYS A 438 5.34 1.13 28.43
C LYS A 438 5.84 1.98 29.58
N PHE A 439 5.77 1.47 30.81
CA PHE A 439 6.35 2.12 31.97
C PHE A 439 7.87 2.28 31.82
N ASP A 440 8.59 1.25 31.41
CA ASP A 440 10.04 1.32 31.22
C ASP A 440 10.41 2.37 30.15
N ARG A 441 9.65 2.47 29.08
CA ARG A 441 9.80 3.52 28.06
C ARG A 441 9.53 4.90 28.63
N TYR A 442 8.43 5.07 29.34
CA TYR A 442 8.06 6.35 29.94
C TYR A 442 9.07 6.80 31.01
N ALA A 443 9.51 5.90 31.86
CA ALA A 443 10.54 6.17 32.89
C ALA A 443 11.88 6.57 32.26
N HIS A 444 12.23 6.00 31.13
CA HIS A 444 13.41 6.40 30.37
C HIS A 444 13.31 7.84 29.86
N PHE A 445 12.15 8.26 29.37
CA PHE A 445 11.92 9.65 28.95
C PHE A 445 11.93 10.66 30.09
N ALA A 446 11.33 10.32 31.21
CA ALA A 446 11.37 11.18 32.39
C ALA A 446 12.80 11.46 32.86
N ARG A 447 13.66 10.44 32.82
CA ARG A 447 15.10 10.59 33.18
C ARG A 447 15.88 11.47 32.20
N ILE A 448 15.54 11.43 30.89
CA ILE A 448 16.19 12.31 29.89
C ILE A 448 15.70 13.76 30.07
N GLY A 449 14.43 13.96 30.46
CA GLY A 449 13.85 15.29 30.69
C GLY A 449 14.49 16.02 31.88
N ASP A 450 14.82 15.30 32.95
CA ASP A 450 15.45 15.87 34.14
C ASP A 450 16.93 16.22 33.95
N GLY A 451 17.62 15.60 33.00
CA GLY A 451 19.02 15.89 32.69
C GLY A 451 19.26 17.19 31.91
N SER A 452 18.21 17.85 31.44
CA SER A 452 18.31 19.12 30.68
C SER A 452 17.95 20.37 31.47
N LEU A 453 17.72 20.27 32.78
CA LEU A 453 17.42 21.36 33.70
C LEU A 453 18.50 21.53 34.81
N GLY A 454 19.72 21.03 34.53
CA GLY A 454 20.88 21.26 35.38
C GLY A 454 21.91 22.16 34.73
#